data_55bd461175891dd07bf926bd76393fd3
#
_entry.id   55bd461175891dd07bf926bd76393fd3
#
_cell.length_a   1.000
_cell.length_b   1.000
_cell.length_c   1.000
_cell.angle_alpha   90.00
_cell.angle_beta   90.00
_cell.angle_gamma   90.00
#
_symmetry.space_group_name_H-M   'P 1'
#
loop_
_entity.id
_entity.type
_entity.pdbx_description
1 polymer ?
#
loop_
_entity_poly.entity_id
_entity_poly.type
_entity_poly.pdbx_seq_one_letter_code
_entity_poly.pdbx_strand_id
1 'polypeptide(L)'
;MLLWFVVPAVLIVWAVFSSPGADYRYVAVGSIVPLLELPFGEPRILHSLVGAAAVLVLVMVGARGRRLVQRRLLGIPIGMMLHLVLDGAWTDDHAFWWPFFGTEWSTSELPELGRGAFNVVLELVGVAALAWAWRQFGLADASRRQELLTTGRLPAAPRNR
;
A
#
# COMPACT_ATOMS: atom_id res chain seq x y z
N MET A 1 -3.49 11.55 -5.47
CA MET A 1 -2.58 11.20 -4.33
C MET A 1 -1.92 9.83 -4.49
N LEU A 2 -1.43 9.52 -5.66
CA LEU A 2 -0.85 8.20 -5.92
C LEU A 2 0.49 8.00 -5.20
N LEU A 3 1.38 8.99 -5.28
CA LEU A 3 2.73 8.88 -4.71
C LEU A 3 2.73 8.86 -3.19
N TRP A 4 1.78 9.54 -2.56
CA TRP A 4 1.59 9.48 -1.10
C TRP A 4 1.30 8.07 -0.59
N PHE A 5 0.53 7.27 -1.32
CA PHE A 5 0.24 5.90 -0.90
C PHE A 5 1.35 4.92 -1.29
N VAL A 6 1.83 5.00 -2.53
CA VAL A 6 2.79 4.02 -3.07
C VAL A 6 4.15 4.13 -2.41
N VAL A 7 4.71 5.34 -2.34
CA VAL A 7 6.11 5.50 -1.93
C VAL A 7 6.28 5.24 -0.44
N PRO A 8 5.51 5.86 0.47
CA PRO A 8 5.61 5.54 1.90
C PRO A 8 5.30 4.08 2.21
N ALA A 9 4.30 3.45 1.57
CA ALA A 9 4.01 2.04 1.79
C ALA A 9 5.21 1.15 1.47
N VAL A 10 5.85 1.35 0.32
CA VAL A 10 7.05 0.62 -0.08
C VAL A 10 8.20 0.88 0.89
N LEU A 11 8.42 2.13 1.30
CA LEU A 11 9.50 2.51 2.22
C LEU A 11 9.29 1.94 3.62
N ILE A 12 8.06 1.93 4.13
CA ILE A 12 7.73 1.33 5.43
C ILE A 12 8.04 -0.17 5.40
N VAL A 13 7.56 -0.89 4.38
CA VAL A 13 7.85 -2.33 4.24
C VAL A 13 9.34 -2.59 4.10
N TRP A 14 10.06 -1.78 3.33
CA TRP A 14 11.50 -1.88 3.18
C TRP A 14 12.24 -1.66 4.51
N ALA A 15 11.88 -0.62 5.26
CA ALA A 15 12.52 -0.29 6.53
C ALA A 15 12.24 -1.35 7.62
N VAL A 16 10.99 -1.83 7.70
CA VAL A 16 10.57 -2.77 8.75
C VAL A 16 11.07 -4.18 8.48
N PHE A 17 10.89 -4.67 7.26
CA PHE A 17 11.17 -6.08 6.96
C PHE A 17 12.57 -6.32 6.40
N SER A 18 13.20 -5.31 5.76
CA SER A 18 14.55 -5.39 5.15
C SER A 18 14.79 -6.70 4.37
N SER A 19 13.74 -7.25 3.76
CA SER A 19 13.77 -8.58 3.18
C SER A 19 14.27 -8.56 1.73
N PRO A 20 15.41 -9.19 1.42
CA PRO A 20 15.92 -9.25 0.04
C PRO A 20 15.03 -10.08 -0.90
N GLY A 21 14.10 -10.83 -0.35
CA GLY A 21 13.16 -11.66 -1.13
C GLY A 21 11.75 -11.07 -1.22
N ALA A 22 11.52 -9.86 -0.72
CA ALA A 22 10.24 -9.18 -0.90
C ALA A 22 10.14 -8.64 -2.33
N ASP A 23 8.96 -8.77 -2.91
CA ASP A 23 8.63 -8.14 -4.19
C ASP A 23 7.81 -6.88 -3.92
N TYR A 24 8.50 -5.73 -3.90
CA TYR A 24 7.91 -4.43 -3.55
C TYR A 24 6.88 -3.92 -4.56
N ARG A 25 6.83 -4.50 -5.78
CA ARG A 25 5.80 -4.15 -6.77
C ARG A 25 4.41 -4.55 -6.28
N TYR A 26 4.29 -5.69 -5.60
CA TYR A 26 3.00 -6.11 -5.03
C TYR A 26 2.56 -5.23 -3.85
N VAL A 27 3.50 -4.68 -3.07
CA VAL A 27 3.18 -3.67 -2.04
C VAL A 27 2.67 -2.39 -2.71
N ALA A 28 3.35 -1.92 -3.76
CA ALA A 28 2.92 -0.75 -4.53
C ALA A 28 1.52 -0.96 -5.14
N VAL A 29 1.27 -2.12 -5.77
CA VAL A 29 -0.06 -2.46 -6.31
C VAL A 29 -1.10 -2.49 -5.19
N GLY A 30 -0.80 -3.15 -4.07
CA GLY A 30 -1.73 -3.24 -2.94
C GLY A 30 -2.10 -1.88 -2.36
N SER A 31 -1.15 -0.94 -2.29
CA SER A 31 -1.43 0.42 -1.80
C SER A 31 -2.31 1.27 -2.75
N ILE A 32 -2.55 0.79 -3.96
CA ILE A 32 -3.43 1.46 -4.94
C ILE A 32 -4.82 0.82 -4.95
N VAL A 33 -4.94 -0.44 -4.54
CA VAL A 33 -6.22 -1.19 -4.65
C VAL A 33 -7.40 -0.46 -4.04
N PRO A 34 -7.34 0.16 -2.84
CA PRO A 34 -8.48 0.88 -2.29
C PRO A 34 -8.93 2.07 -3.15
N LEU A 35 -8.03 2.70 -3.92
CA LEU A 35 -8.39 3.79 -4.83
C LEU A 35 -9.37 3.36 -5.95
N LEU A 36 -9.59 2.06 -6.14
CA LEU A 36 -10.62 1.56 -7.05
C LEU A 36 -12.04 1.94 -6.60
N GLU A 37 -12.20 2.37 -5.36
CA GLU A 37 -13.49 2.87 -4.85
C GLU A 37 -13.72 4.37 -5.13
N LEU A 38 -12.73 5.12 -5.62
CA LEU A 38 -12.88 6.54 -5.98
C LEU A 38 -14.10 6.86 -6.87
N PRO A 39 -14.46 6.03 -7.87
CA PRO A 39 -15.63 6.30 -8.71
C PRO A 39 -16.97 6.29 -7.94
N PHE A 40 -17.01 5.68 -6.76
CA PHE A 40 -18.20 5.62 -5.91
C PHE A 40 -18.32 6.82 -4.98
N GLY A 41 -17.22 7.54 -4.72
CA GLY A 41 -17.17 8.71 -3.83
C GLY A 41 -17.25 8.38 -2.33
N GLU A 42 -17.56 7.15 -1.97
CA GLU A 42 -17.77 6.68 -0.61
C GLU A 42 -16.90 5.46 -0.32
N PRO A 43 -16.37 5.30 0.92
CA PRO A 43 -15.62 4.14 1.31
C PRO A 43 -16.51 2.88 1.36
N ARG A 44 -15.99 1.80 0.83
CA ARG A 44 -16.66 0.49 0.79
C ARG A 44 -15.75 -0.59 1.35
N ILE A 45 -15.87 -1.81 0.84
CA ILE A 45 -15.15 -2.98 1.35
C ILE A 45 -13.61 -2.84 1.28
N LEU A 46 -13.08 -2.15 0.27
CA LEU A 46 -11.62 -2.00 0.11
C LEU A 46 -11.01 -0.99 1.11
N HIS A 47 -11.83 -0.09 1.68
CA HIS A 47 -11.43 0.80 2.77
C HIS A 47 -11.74 0.21 4.16
N SER A 48 -12.13 -1.07 4.23
CA SER A 48 -12.35 -1.77 5.49
C SER A 48 -11.21 -2.73 5.85
N LEU A 49 -11.06 -2.95 7.15
CA LEU A 49 -10.13 -3.97 7.66
C LEU A 49 -10.51 -5.36 7.14
N VAL A 50 -11.81 -5.65 7.04
CA VAL A 50 -12.32 -6.92 6.53
C VAL A 50 -11.97 -7.12 5.06
N GLY A 51 -12.03 -6.07 4.24
CA GLY A 51 -11.59 -6.14 2.84
C GLY A 51 -10.12 -6.51 2.70
N ALA A 52 -9.24 -5.85 3.46
CA ALA A 52 -7.81 -6.18 3.48
C ALA A 52 -7.55 -7.62 3.99
N ALA A 53 -8.27 -8.04 5.04
CA ALA A 53 -8.19 -9.41 5.57
C ALA A 53 -8.73 -10.44 4.56
N ALA A 54 -9.81 -10.15 3.85
CA ALA A 54 -10.34 -11.01 2.79
C ALA A 54 -9.32 -11.23 1.67
N VAL A 55 -8.65 -10.17 1.22
CA VAL A 55 -7.57 -10.28 0.22
C VAL A 55 -6.41 -11.11 0.76
N LEU A 56 -6.05 -10.97 2.04
CA LEU A 56 -5.04 -11.82 2.68
C LEU A 56 -5.45 -13.30 2.64
N VAL A 57 -6.69 -13.62 3.02
CA VAL A 57 -7.21 -14.99 2.98
C VAL A 57 -7.22 -15.52 1.54
N LEU A 58 -7.67 -14.74 0.56
CA LEU A 58 -7.66 -15.13 -0.85
C LEU A 58 -6.25 -15.45 -1.34
N VAL A 59 -5.25 -14.64 -0.98
CA VAL A 59 -3.84 -14.90 -1.30
C VAL A 59 -3.36 -16.18 -0.63
N MET A 60 -3.67 -16.38 0.65
CA MET A 60 -3.24 -17.56 1.41
C MET A 60 -3.83 -18.86 0.84
N VAL A 61 -5.12 -18.84 0.48
CA VAL A 61 -5.82 -20.00 -0.08
C VAL A 61 -5.43 -20.23 -1.55
N GLY A 62 -5.45 -19.17 -2.37
CA GLY A 62 -5.19 -19.27 -3.80
C GLY A 62 -3.74 -19.64 -4.15
N ALA A 63 -2.79 -19.24 -3.30
CA ALA A 63 -1.39 -19.60 -3.46
C ALA A 63 -0.95 -20.79 -2.60
N ARG A 64 -1.92 -21.55 -2.03
CA ARG A 64 -1.63 -22.73 -1.18
C ARG A 64 -0.73 -23.72 -1.92
N GLY A 65 0.32 -24.18 -1.26
CA GLY A 65 1.33 -25.08 -1.83
C GLY A 65 2.39 -24.40 -2.72
N ARG A 66 2.22 -23.11 -3.07
CA ARG A 66 3.15 -22.35 -3.91
C ARG A 66 3.86 -21.27 -3.09
N ARG A 67 4.74 -21.65 -2.19
CA ARG A 67 5.38 -20.75 -1.20
C ARG A 67 6.00 -19.48 -1.81
N LEU A 68 6.65 -19.57 -2.98
CA LEU A 68 7.26 -18.40 -3.63
C LEU A 68 6.21 -17.41 -4.16
N VAL A 69 5.13 -17.92 -4.74
CA VAL A 69 4.02 -17.11 -5.24
C VAL A 69 3.30 -16.45 -4.06
N GLN A 70 2.97 -17.23 -3.03
CA GLN A 70 2.34 -16.73 -1.81
C GLN A 70 3.13 -15.60 -1.17
N ARG A 71 4.46 -15.78 -1.01
CA ARG A 71 5.34 -14.76 -0.43
C ARG A 71 5.33 -13.45 -1.22
N ARG A 72 5.28 -13.52 -2.56
CA ARG A 72 5.19 -12.31 -3.40
C ARG A 72 3.83 -11.65 -3.28
N LEU A 73 2.74 -12.43 -3.39
CA LEU A 73 1.37 -11.92 -3.36
C LEU A 73 0.97 -11.32 -2.00
N LEU A 74 1.62 -11.71 -0.90
CA LEU A 74 1.42 -11.09 0.42
C LEU A 74 1.70 -9.59 0.43
N GLY A 75 2.49 -9.08 -0.52
CA GLY A 75 2.67 -7.64 -0.70
C GLY A 75 1.36 -6.89 -0.96
N ILE A 76 0.36 -7.54 -1.60
CA ILE A 76 -0.92 -6.88 -1.92
C ILE A 76 -1.71 -6.54 -0.63
N PRO A 77 -2.09 -7.49 0.24
CA PRO A 77 -2.82 -7.15 1.45
C PRO A 77 -2.01 -6.28 2.41
N ILE A 78 -0.67 -6.41 2.44
CA ILE A 78 0.20 -5.51 3.21
C ILE A 78 0.10 -4.08 2.66
N GLY A 79 0.15 -3.91 1.34
CA GLY A 79 -0.02 -2.60 0.70
C GLY A 79 -1.39 -1.98 0.97
N MET A 80 -2.46 -2.78 0.92
CA MET A 80 -3.82 -2.33 1.27
C MET A 80 -3.89 -1.85 2.72
N MET A 81 -3.35 -2.63 3.67
CA MET A 81 -3.31 -2.23 5.09
C MET A 81 -2.55 -0.91 5.28
N LEU A 82 -1.42 -0.73 4.58
CA LEU A 82 -0.67 0.51 4.64
C LEU A 82 -1.41 1.68 4.01
N HIS A 83 -2.18 1.44 2.94
CA HIS A 83 -3.08 2.46 2.41
C HIS A 83 -4.06 2.94 3.48
N LEU A 84 -4.79 2.02 4.14
CA LEU A 84 -5.73 2.35 5.20
C LEU A 84 -5.07 3.13 6.35
N VAL A 85 -3.82 2.79 6.68
CA VAL A 85 -3.03 3.51 7.69
C VAL A 85 -2.68 4.93 7.22
N LEU A 86 -2.16 5.08 6.00
CA LEU A 86 -1.75 6.37 5.43
C LEU A 86 -2.93 7.29 5.14
N ASP A 87 -4.07 6.68 4.86
CA ASP A 87 -5.33 7.37 4.61
C ASP A 87 -6.05 7.80 5.89
N GLY A 88 -5.69 7.24 7.04
CA GLY A 88 -6.37 7.51 8.30
C GLY A 88 -7.78 6.91 8.34
N ALA A 89 -8.01 5.82 7.60
CA ALA A 89 -9.31 5.18 7.50
C ALA A 89 -9.90 4.78 8.87
N TRP A 90 -9.05 4.55 9.88
CA TRP A 90 -9.49 4.25 11.26
C TRP A 90 -10.27 5.39 11.92
N THR A 91 -10.28 6.59 11.35
CA THR A 91 -11.06 7.73 11.88
C THR A 91 -12.54 7.63 11.53
N ASP A 92 -12.91 6.80 10.56
CA ASP A 92 -14.30 6.46 10.23
C ASP A 92 -14.59 5.03 10.71
N ASP A 93 -15.18 4.92 11.89
CA ASP A 93 -15.47 3.60 12.50
C ASP A 93 -16.40 2.75 11.64
N HIS A 94 -17.37 3.36 10.95
CA HIS A 94 -18.31 2.64 10.09
C HIS A 94 -17.64 2.06 8.84
N ALA A 95 -16.72 2.80 8.22
CA ALA A 95 -15.99 2.31 7.06
C ALA A 95 -14.93 1.28 7.46
N PHE A 96 -14.07 1.63 8.44
CA PHE A 96 -12.92 0.81 8.80
C PHE A 96 -13.31 -0.54 9.43
N TRP A 97 -14.28 -0.53 10.36
CA TRP A 97 -14.74 -1.72 11.07
C TRP A 97 -15.95 -2.40 10.41
N TRP A 98 -16.32 -1.99 9.20
CA TRP A 98 -17.39 -2.69 8.50
C TRP A 98 -17.12 -4.20 8.43
N PRO A 99 -18.12 -5.09 8.66
CA PRO A 99 -19.53 -4.85 9.00
C PRO A 99 -19.82 -4.87 10.51
N PHE A 100 -18.84 -4.80 11.39
CA PHE A 100 -18.99 -4.99 12.85
C PHE A 100 -19.76 -3.88 13.52
N PHE A 101 -19.67 -2.63 13.02
CA PHE A 101 -20.42 -1.47 13.54
C PHE A 101 -21.65 -1.12 12.70
N GLY A 102 -22.02 -1.99 11.77
CA GLY A 102 -23.20 -1.83 10.91
C GLY A 102 -22.94 -2.42 9.53
N THR A 103 -24.01 -2.82 8.86
CA THR A 103 -23.93 -3.39 7.49
C THR A 103 -24.16 -2.35 6.41
N GLU A 104 -24.60 -1.15 6.78
CA GLU A 104 -24.74 -0.03 5.86
C GLU A 104 -23.36 0.54 5.53
N TRP A 105 -23.20 0.98 4.28
CA TRP A 105 -21.96 1.64 3.89
C TRP A 105 -21.88 3.02 4.55
N SER A 106 -20.66 3.44 4.89
CA SER A 106 -20.46 4.82 5.34
C SER A 106 -20.89 5.79 4.23
N THR A 107 -21.60 6.83 4.61
CA THR A 107 -21.98 7.93 3.71
C THR A 107 -20.98 9.07 3.74
N SER A 108 -19.86 8.91 4.45
CA SER A 108 -18.77 9.88 4.44
C SER A 108 -18.08 9.90 3.07
N GLU A 109 -17.59 11.06 2.69
CA GLU A 109 -16.73 11.12 1.51
C GLU A 109 -15.42 10.37 1.75
N LEU A 110 -14.90 9.73 0.71
CA LEU A 110 -13.56 9.17 0.75
C LEU A 110 -12.55 10.24 1.21
N PRO A 111 -11.64 9.90 2.15
CA PRO A 111 -10.65 10.85 2.66
C PRO A 111 -9.83 11.53 1.55
N GLU A 112 -9.59 10.82 0.44
CA GLU A 112 -8.91 11.35 -0.74
C GLU A 112 -9.69 12.46 -1.44
N LEU A 113 -11.02 12.48 -1.31
CA LEU A 113 -11.88 13.52 -1.87
C LEU A 113 -12.11 14.64 -0.87
N GLY A 114 -12.38 14.30 0.40
CA GLY A 114 -12.74 15.24 1.45
C GLY A 114 -11.61 16.19 1.90
N ARG A 115 -10.32 15.81 1.73
CA ARG A 115 -9.17 16.61 2.18
C ARG A 115 -8.86 17.84 1.33
N GLY A 116 -9.44 17.98 0.15
CA GLY A 116 -9.24 19.14 -0.72
C GLY A 116 -7.76 19.47 -0.97
N ALA A 117 -7.36 20.72 -0.69
CA ALA A 117 -5.98 21.19 -0.94
C ALA A 117 -4.90 20.46 -0.13
N PHE A 118 -5.23 19.84 1.01
CA PHE A 118 -4.27 19.08 1.80
C PHE A 118 -3.72 17.86 1.04
N ASN A 119 -4.48 17.33 0.09
CA ASN A 119 -4.02 16.27 -0.81
C ASN A 119 -2.77 16.67 -1.61
N VAL A 120 -2.66 17.96 -1.98
CA VAL A 120 -1.47 18.48 -2.67
C VAL A 120 -0.24 18.41 -1.77
N VAL A 121 -0.40 18.74 -0.49
CA VAL A 121 0.70 18.65 0.49
C VAL A 121 1.15 17.20 0.64
N LEU A 122 0.22 16.26 0.79
CA LEU A 122 0.55 14.84 0.90
C LEU A 122 1.25 14.30 -0.35
N GLU A 123 0.80 14.71 -1.54
CA GLU A 123 1.45 14.31 -2.79
C GLU A 123 2.86 14.89 -2.91
N LEU A 124 3.09 16.15 -2.47
CA LEU A 124 4.42 16.74 -2.41
C LEU A 124 5.34 15.98 -1.45
N VAL A 125 4.83 15.51 -0.31
CA VAL A 125 5.57 14.63 0.60
C VAL A 125 5.88 13.30 -0.10
N GLY A 126 4.94 12.73 -0.85
CA GLY A 126 5.16 11.55 -1.67
C GLY A 126 6.26 11.75 -2.72
N VAL A 127 6.28 12.91 -3.39
CA VAL A 127 7.33 13.29 -4.35
C VAL A 127 8.69 13.41 -3.65
N ALA A 128 8.74 14.06 -2.49
CA ALA A 128 9.98 14.20 -1.71
C ALA A 128 10.51 12.83 -1.25
N ALA A 129 9.62 11.96 -0.79
CA ALA A 129 9.95 10.58 -0.42
C ALA A 129 10.47 9.77 -1.63
N LEU A 130 9.86 9.96 -2.82
CA LEU A 130 10.34 9.33 -4.05
C LEU A 130 11.73 9.84 -4.43
N ALA A 131 11.97 11.15 -4.36
CA ALA A 131 13.28 11.73 -4.66
C ALA A 131 14.36 11.21 -3.70
N TRP A 132 14.02 11.06 -2.42
CA TRP A 132 14.90 10.44 -1.44
C TRP A 132 15.18 8.97 -1.78
N ALA A 133 14.12 8.19 -2.04
CA ALA A 133 14.23 6.77 -2.42
C ALA A 133 15.05 6.57 -3.71
N TRP A 134 14.86 7.46 -4.68
CA TRP A 134 15.61 7.46 -5.93
C TRP A 134 17.13 7.55 -5.70
N ARG A 135 17.55 8.44 -4.80
CA ARG A 135 18.96 8.58 -4.41
C ARG A 135 19.42 7.41 -3.57
N GLN A 136 18.64 7.02 -2.56
CA GLN A 136 18.98 5.95 -1.61
C GLN A 136 19.19 4.60 -2.31
N PHE A 137 18.34 4.27 -3.27
CA PHE A 137 18.41 3.00 -3.99
C PHE A 137 19.26 3.07 -5.25
N GLY A 138 19.80 4.25 -5.58
CA GLY A 138 20.62 4.46 -6.77
C GLY A 138 19.86 4.21 -8.06
N LEU A 139 18.58 4.61 -8.12
CA LEU A 139 17.71 4.38 -9.28
C LEU A 139 18.06 5.25 -10.51
N ALA A 140 19.08 6.11 -10.40
CA ALA A 140 19.69 6.77 -11.56
C ALA A 140 20.35 5.75 -12.49
N ASP A 141 20.86 4.63 -11.95
CA ASP A 141 21.41 3.53 -12.73
C ASP A 141 20.29 2.71 -13.41
N ALA A 142 20.41 2.53 -14.73
CA ALA A 142 19.43 1.79 -15.51
C ALA A 142 19.35 0.30 -15.11
N SER A 143 20.45 -0.30 -14.70
CA SER A 143 20.49 -1.69 -14.27
C SER A 143 19.68 -1.91 -13.00
N ARG A 144 19.77 -1.01 -12.03
CA ARG A 144 19.00 -1.06 -10.78
C ARG A 144 17.50 -0.85 -11.02
N ARG A 145 17.15 0.09 -11.91
CA ARG A 145 15.75 0.26 -12.30
C ARG A 145 15.20 -0.99 -12.97
N GLN A 146 15.96 -1.60 -13.88
CA GLN A 146 15.56 -2.83 -14.53
C GLN A 146 15.42 -3.98 -13.53
N GLU A 147 16.32 -4.10 -12.57
CA GLU A 147 16.21 -5.10 -11.50
C GLU A 147 14.92 -4.89 -10.69
N LEU A 148 14.62 -3.66 -10.26
CA LEU A 148 13.38 -3.35 -9.55
C LEU A 148 12.15 -3.69 -10.41
N LEU A 149 12.14 -3.33 -11.68
CA LEU A 149 11.01 -3.58 -12.58
C LEU A 149 10.81 -5.06 -12.90
N THR A 150 11.90 -5.85 -12.98
CA THR A 150 11.83 -7.28 -13.35
C THR A 150 11.65 -8.19 -12.15
N THR A 151 12.29 -7.89 -11.03
CA THR A 151 12.31 -8.75 -9.83
C THR A 151 11.53 -8.19 -8.65
N GLY A 152 11.21 -6.89 -8.67
CA GLY A 152 10.58 -6.17 -7.56
C GLY A 152 11.48 -5.99 -6.34
N ARG A 153 12.78 -6.19 -6.45
CA ARG A 153 13.72 -6.13 -5.33
C ARG A 153 14.30 -4.74 -5.15
N LEU A 154 14.51 -4.37 -3.89
CA LEU A 154 15.26 -3.19 -3.46
C LEU A 154 16.49 -3.62 -2.66
N PRO A 155 17.57 -2.81 -2.63
CA PRO A 155 18.71 -3.06 -1.76
C PRO A 155 18.26 -3.19 -0.30
N ALA A 156 18.91 -4.06 0.47
CA ALA A 156 18.61 -4.21 1.89
C ALA A 156 18.86 -2.89 2.65
N ALA A 157 18.03 -2.62 3.66
CA ALA A 157 18.27 -1.48 4.55
C ALA A 157 19.59 -1.66 5.28
N PRO A 158 20.39 -0.58 5.52
CA PRO A 158 21.57 -0.66 6.34
C PRO A 158 21.17 -1.12 7.74
N ARG A 159 21.72 -2.24 8.18
CA ARG A 159 21.52 -2.71 9.56
C ARG A 159 22.34 -1.80 10.47
N ASN A 160 21.67 -0.95 11.25
CA ASN A 160 22.32 -0.31 12.39
C ASN A 160 22.75 -1.42 13.34
N ARG A 161 24.06 -1.60 13.46
CA ARG A 161 24.67 -2.45 14.49
C ARG A 161 24.70 -1.72 15.80
#